data_0408562df3b740e5fa41db9e391fdcb6
#
_entry.id   0408562df3b740e5fa41db9e391fdcb6
#
_cell.length_a   1.000
_cell.length_b   1.000
_cell.length_c   1.000
_cell.angle_alpha   90.00
_cell.angle_beta   90.00
_cell.angle_gamma   90.00
#
_symmetry.space_group_name_H-M   'P 1'
#
loop_
_entity.id
_entity.type
_entity.pdbx_description
1 polymer ?
#
loop_
_entity_poly.entity_id
_entity_poly.type
_entity_poly.pdbx_seq_one_letter_code
_entity_poly.pdbx_strand_id
1 'polypeptide(L)'
;MEAAVQLKTTKATRERSVCLIDLDFQNSHVCDYLDIEPRLQIQELAENPGRLDAQLLALFLSQHSSGVDVLASPRSKASPLDFNVAALDMLFGMMSEKYDFILVDLPTAWLAWTPPILSVSGLVLVVGINTIPSLRLTRDTLEAVRAVKPLRAQIVTVVNRCETRLLGGIARRQHVKSILRDEQVVYIREDSHAARESVNAGVPASLSGHGNKLKKDIAQLTRLVAALQPVRRESSVAARPQAA
;
A
#
# COMPACT_ATOMS: atom_id res chain seq x y z
N MET A 1 -2.95 -2.15 -4.11
CA MET A 1 -3.38 -3.37 -4.79
C MET A 1 -2.88 -3.43 -6.26
N GLU A 2 -3.42 -2.69 -7.22
CA GLU A 2 -3.07 -2.77 -8.65
C GLU A 2 -1.56 -2.68 -8.95
N ALA A 3 -0.82 -1.82 -8.23
CA ALA A 3 0.63 -1.72 -8.38
C ALA A 3 1.36 -3.01 -7.94
N ALA A 4 0.88 -3.70 -6.89
CA ALA A 4 1.44 -4.96 -6.44
C ALA A 4 1.29 -6.05 -7.51
N VAL A 5 0.09 -6.15 -8.11
CA VAL A 5 -0.18 -7.08 -9.21
C VAL A 5 0.67 -6.76 -10.44
N GLN A 6 0.82 -5.48 -10.79
CA GLN A 6 1.67 -5.08 -11.91
C GLN A 6 3.15 -5.38 -11.69
N LEU A 7 3.67 -5.31 -10.46
CA LEU A 7 5.03 -5.74 -10.15
C LEU A 7 5.24 -7.21 -10.53
N LYS A 8 4.27 -8.08 -10.29
CA LYS A 8 4.34 -9.51 -10.65
C LYS A 8 4.17 -9.78 -12.13
N THR A 9 3.57 -8.88 -12.88
CA THR A 9 3.34 -9.03 -14.33
C THR A 9 4.36 -8.29 -15.19
N THR A 10 5.16 -7.39 -14.60
CA THR A 10 6.18 -6.61 -15.32
C THR A 10 7.47 -7.42 -15.45
N LYS A 11 8.02 -7.52 -16.67
CA LYS A 11 9.22 -8.33 -16.96
C LYS A 11 10.41 -8.04 -16.03
N ALA A 12 10.61 -6.80 -15.63
CA ALA A 12 11.74 -6.40 -14.79
C ALA A 12 11.60 -6.85 -13.32
N THR A 13 10.39 -7.11 -12.84
CA THR A 13 10.10 -7.36 -11.41
C THR A 13 9.32 -8.64 -11.14
N ARG A 14 8.85 -9.37 -12.16
CA ARG A 14 7.99 -10.56 -12.01
C ARG A 14 8.61 -11.67 -11.14
N GLU A 15 9.94 -11.78 -11.12
CA GLU A 15 10.66 -12.77 -10.32
C GLU A 15 10.87 -12.31 -8.86
N ARG A 16 10.55 -11.05 -8.56
CA ARG A 16 10.64 -10.50 -7.21
C ARG A 16 9.47 -10.97 -6.35
N SER A 17 9.74 -11.17 -5.07
CA SER A 17 8.71 -11.46 -4.08
C SER A 17 7.95 -10.17 -3.70
N VAL A 18 6.62 -10.25 -3.73
CA VAL A 18 5.74 -9.09 -3.46
C VAL A 18 4.70 -9.48 -2.43
N CYS A 19 4.59 -8.70 -1.36
CA CYS A 19 3.51 -8.80 -0.41
C CYS A 19 2.70 -7.50 -0.36
N LEU A 20 1.39 -7.65 -0.26
CA LEU A 20 0.44 -6.58 0.01
C LEU A 20 -0.13 -6.79 1.41
N ILE A 21 0.03 -5.80 2.29
CA ILE A 21 -0.49 -5.81 3.66
C ILE A 21 -1.63 -4.80 3.76
N ASP A 22 -2.81 -5.26 4.17
CA ASP A 22 -3.97 -4.42 4.45
C ASP A 22 -4.07 -4.18 5.96
N LEU A 23 -3.83 -2.95 6.38
CA LEU A 23 -3.95 -2.52 7.77
C LEU A 23 -5.22 -1.72 8.07
N ASP A 24 -6.15 -1.60 7.11
CA ASP A 24 -7.48 -1.06 7.37
C ASP A 24 -8.44 -2.17 7.85
N PHE A 25 -8.21 -2.65 9.05
CA PHE A 25 -8.94 -3.79 9.63
C PHE A 25 -10.45 -3.60 9.72
N GLN A 26 -10.93 -2.36 9.69
CA GLN A 26 -12.36 -2.05 9.78
C GLN A 26 -13.03 -1.91 8.42
N ASN A 27 -12.29 -1.49 7.39
CA ASN A 27 -12.83 -1.24 6.06
C ASN A 27 -11.99 -1.92 4.96
N SER A 28 -11.24 -2.97 5.31
CA SER A 28 -10.45 -3.76 4.36
C SER A 28 -11.27 -4.14 3.12
N HIS A 29 -10.69 -3.92 1.94
CA HIS A 29 -11.30 -4.29 0.66
C HIS A 29 -10.33 -5.03 -0.26
N VAL A 30 -9.06 -5.17 0.14
CA VAL A 30 -8.03 -5.78 -0.70
C VAL A 30 -8.42 -7.19 -1.12
N CYS A 31 -8.91 -8.00 -0.19
CA CYS A 31 -9.31 -9.37 -0.48
C CYS A 31 -10.54 -9.45 -1.39
N ASP A 32 -11.52 -8.54 -1.24
CA ASP A 32 -12.68 -8.47 -2.14
C ASP A 32 -12.26 -8.16 -3.58
N TYR A 33 -11.29 -7.23 -3.77
CA TYR A 33 -10.79 -6.86 -5.09
C TYR A 33 -9.93 -7.92 -5.76
N LEU A 34 -9.42 -8.86 -4.99
CA LEU A 34 -8.56 -9.96 -5.46
C LEU A 34 -9.26 -11.30 -5.49
N ASP A 35 -10.53 -11.37 -5.06
CA ASP A 35 -11.32 -12.59 -4.90
C ASP A 35 -10.56 -13.68 -4.12
N ILE A 36 -10.02 -13.31 -2.95
CA ILE A 36 -9.30 -14.19 -2.03
C ILE A 36 -9.84 -14.06 -0.61
N GLU A 37 -9.69 -15.11 0.18
CA GLU A 37 -10.09 -15.08 1.59
C GLU A 37 -9.00 -14.47 2.47
N PRO A 38 -9.35 -13.52 3.38
CA PRO A 38 -8.42 -13.00 4.37
C PRO A 38 -8.16 -14.05 5.47
N ARG A 39 -6.90 -14.23 5.84
CA ARG A 39 -6.46 -15.26 6.81
C ARG A 39 -5.85 -14.71 8.08
N LEU A 40 -5.49 -13.43 8.12
CA LEU A 40 -4.87 -12.83 9.30
C LEU A 40 -5.85 -12.77 10.46
N GLN A 41 -5.51 -13.40 11.57
CA GLN A 41 -6.25 -13.32 12.83
C GLN A 41 -5.68 -12.15 13.65
N ILE A 42 -6.12 -10.93 13.33
CA ILE A 42 -5.55 -9.70 13.91
C ILE A 42 -5.70 -9.62 15.42
N GLN A 43 -6.82 -10.13 15.99
CA GLN A 43 -7.03 -10.15 17.43
C GLN A 43 -6.03 -11.06 18.13
N GLU A 44 -5.77 -12.26 17.58
CA GLU A 44 -4.78 -13.18 18.14
C GLU A 44 -3.38 -12.55 18.15
N LEU A 45 -3.01 -11.87 17.06
CA LEU A 45 -1.73 -11.19 16.97
C LEU A 45 -1.63 -10.00 17.91
N ALA A 46 -2.73 -9.24 18.12
CA ALA A 46 -2.78 -8.11 19.04
C ALA A 46 -2.64 -8.54 20.50
N GLU A 47 -3.30 -9.65 20.88
CA GLU A 47 -3.27 -10.20 22.25
C GLU A 47 -1.96 -10.89 22.58
N ASN A 48 -1.35 -11.58 21.61
CA ASN A 48 -0.18 -12.42 21.81
C ASN A 48 0.90 -12.20 20.71
N PRO A 49 1.47 -11.00 20.60
CA PRO A 49 2.44 -10.70 19.53
C PRO A 49 3.68 -11.59 19.56
N GLY A 50 4.10 -12.06 20.73
CA GLY A 50 5.25 -12.94 20.90
C GLY A 50 5.07 -14.35 20.31
N ARG A 51 3.86 -14.73 19.88
CA ARG A 51 3.61 -16.02 19.20
C ARG A 51 3.89 -15.95 17.69
N LEU A 52 4.10 -14.75 17.14
CA LEU A 52 4.36 -14.59 15.72
C LEU A 52 5.72 -15.21 15.36
N ASP A 53 5.67 -16.30 14.62
CA ASP A 53 6.83 -16.96 14.02
C ASP A 53 6.63 -17.17 12.51
N ALA A 54 7.62 -17.73 11.85
CA ALA A 54 7.56 -17.94 10.39
C ALA A 54 6.45 -18.91 9.96
N GLN A 55 6.07 -19.87 10.82
CA GLN A 55 5.01 -20.84 10.53
C GLN A 55 3.64 -20.18 10.64
N LEU A 56 3.39 -19.44 11.73
CA LEU A 56 2.15 -18.69 11.92
C LEU A 56 1.98 -17.61 10.86
N LEU A 57 3.05 -16.89 10.53
CA LEU A 57 3.02 -15.90 9.44
C LEU A 57 2.64 -16.55 8.11
N ALA A 58 3.15 -17.73 7.80
CA ALA A 58 2.80 -18.45 6.58
C ALA A 58 1.30 -18.85 6.53
N LEU A 59 0.70 -19.16 7.66
CA LEU A 59 -0.74 -19.47 7.76
C LEU A 59 -1.61 -18.24 7.57
N PHE A 60 -1.15 -17.07 7.95
CA PHE A 60 -1.87 -15.80 7.81
C PHE A 60 -1.83 -15.22 6.39
N LEU A 61 -0.94 -15.71 5.54
CA LEU A 61 -0.82 -15.25 4.16
C LEU A 61 -1.83 -15.94 3.25
N SER A 62 -2.52 -15.15 2.44
CA SER A 62 -3.30 -15.60 1.29
C SER A 62 -2.49 -15.36 0.01
N GLN A 63 -2.58 -16.25 -0.97
CA GLN A 63 -1.87 -16.09 -2.24
C GLN A 63 -2.87 -15.80 -3.36
N HIS A 64 -2.65 -14.72 -4.09
CA HIS A 64 -3.40 -14.40 -5.29
C HIS A 64 -2.78 -15.07 -6.53
N SER A 65 -3.60 -15.37 -7.54
CA SER A 65 -3.19 -16.03 -8.80
C SER A 65 -2.09 -15.30 -9.57
N SER A 66 -1.90 -14.00 -9.35
CA SER A 66 -0.77 -13.22 -9.92
C SER A 66 0.58 -13.54 -9.27
N GLY A 67 0.62 -14.26 -8.16
CA GLY A 67 1.81 -14.51 -7.36
C GLY A 67 2.11 -13.42 -6.32
N VAL A 68 1.15 -12.53 -6.03
CA VAL A 68 1.20 -11.61 -4.89
C VAL A 68 0.72 -12.33 -3.66
N ASP A 69 1.51 -12.31 -2.59
CA ASP A 69 1.06 -12.73 -1.27
C ASP A 69 0.33 -11.57 -0.58
N VAL A 70 -0.75 -11.87 0.14
CA VAL A 70 -1.60 -10.86 0.79
C VAL A 70 -1.74 -11.20 2.26
N LEU A 71 -1.47 -10.21 3.10
CA LEU A 71 -1.71 -10.26 4.54
C LEU A 71 -2.87 -9.33 4.86
N ALA A 72 -4.05 -9.89 5.09
CA ALA A 72 -5.27 -9.14 5.39
C ALA A 72 -6.13 -9.89 6.40
N SER A 73 -6.80 -9.15 7.27
CA SER A 73 -7.76 -9.66 8.26
C SER A 73 -9.19 -9.57 7.73
N PRO A 74 -10.08 -10.48 8.14
CA PRO A 74 -11.50 -10.27 7.97
C PRO A 74 -11.93 -8.92 8.56
N ARG A 75 -12.83 -8.22 7.86
CA ARG A 75 -13.36 -6.93 8.33
C ARG A 75 -14.11 -7.10 9.64
N SER A 76 -13.79 -6.27 10.61
CA SER A 76 -14.54 -6.20 11.86
C SER A 76 -14.57 -4.79 12.42
N LYS A 77 -15.74 -4.27 12.72
CA LYS A 77 -15.89 -2.97 13.39
C LYS A 77 -15.37 -2.99 14.84
N ALA A 78 -15.23 -4.19 15.41
CA ALA A 78 -14.60 -4.41 16.71
C ALA A 78 -13.07 -4.59 16.62
N SER A 79 -12.48 -4.54 15.43
CA SER A 79 -11.03 -4.67 15.29
C SER A 79 -10.30 -3.54 16.02
N PRO A 80 -9.19 -3.86 16.70
CA PRO A 80 -8.46 -2.88 17.47
C PRO A 80 -7.87 -1.81 16.53
N LEU A 81 -8.13 -0.55 16.84
CA LEU A 81 -7.43 0.57 16.24
C LEU A 81 -6.05 0.76 16.90
N ASP A 82 -5.93 0.39 18.17
CA ASP A 82 -4.68 0.42 18.91
C ASP A 82 -3.92 -0.90 18.77
N PHE A 83 -3.24 -1.04 17.64
CA PHE A 83 -2.34 -2.16 17.43
C PHE A 83 -0.99 -1.88 18.07
N ASN A 84 -0.42 -2.87 18.76
CA ASN A 84 0.87 -2.72 19.42
C ASN A 84 1.99 -2.47 18.40
N VAL A 85 2.68 -1.33 18.52
CA VAL A 85 3.80 -0.95 17.62
C VAL A 85 4.88 -2.03 17.60
N ALA A 86 5.18 -2.66 18.75
CA ALA A 86 6.17 -3.74 18.80
C ALA A 86 5.75 -4.98 17.98
N ALA A 87 4.46 -5.29 17.93
CA ALA A 87 3.94 -6.37 17.09
C ALA A 87 4.10 -6.05 15.59
N LEU A 88 3.88 -4.79 15.21
CA LEU A 88 4.14 -4.32 13.85
C LEU A 88 5.63 -4.38 13.50
N ASP A 89 6.50 -3.97 14.39
CA ASP A 89 7.96 -4.04 14.19
C ASP A 89 8.42 -5.48 13.96
N MET A 90 7.91 -6.43 14.75
CA MET A 90 8.18 -7.86 14.55
C MET A 90 7.67 -8.35 13.20
N LEU A 91 6.42 -8.01 12.86
CA LEU A 91 5.81 -8.37 11.58
C LEU A 91 6.63 -7.83 10.41
N PHE A 92 6.91 -6.53 10.38
CA PHE A 92 7.70 -5.92 9.30
C PHE A 92 9.14 -6.42 9.27
N GLY A 93 9.73 -6.78 10.42
CA GLY A 93 11.03 -7.45 10.50
C GLY A 93 11.02 -8.74 9.69
N MET A 94 10.11 -9.65 10.01
CA MET A 94 9.98 -10.95 9.33
C MET A 94 9.61 -10.79 7.85
N MET A 95 8.69 -9.86 7.53
CA MET A 95 8.29 -9.60 6.15
C MET A 95 9.45 -9.06 5.30
N SER A 96 10.30 -8.19 5.86
CA SER A 96 11.44 -7.60 5.14
C SER A 96 12.55 -8.61 4.83
N GLU A 97 12.61 -9.74 5.52
CA GLU A 97 13.50 -10.85 5.20
C GLU A 97 12.98 -11.72 4.05
N LYS A 98 11.66 -11.77 3.89
CA LYS A 98 10.98 -12.65 2.92
C LYS A 98 10.66 -11.97 1.58
N TYR A 99 10.36 -10.67 1.59
CA TYR A 99 9.85 -9.97 0.42
C TYR A 99 10.76 -8.85 -0.07
N ASP A 100 10.92 -8.78 -1.40
CA ASP A 100 11.60 -7.67 -2.06
C ASP A 100 10.77 -6.38 -2.04
N PHE A 101 9.44 -6.51 -2.14
CA PHE A 101 8.50 -5.41 -2.08
C PHE A 101 7.38 -5.69 -1.08
N ILE A 102 7.19 -4.78 -0.15
CA ILE A 102 6.07 -4.78 0.79
C ILE A 102 5.27 -3.51 0.52
N LEU A 103 4.03 -3.69 0.05
CA LEU A 103 3.08 -2.60 -0.13
C LEU A 103 2.11 -2.62 1.03
N VAL A 104 1.89 -1.49 1.66
CA VAL A 104 1.02 -1.38 2.83
C VAL A 104 -0.16 -0.47 2.50
N ASP A 105 -1.37 -0.96 2.68
CA ASP A 105 -2.59 -0.17 2.62
C ASP A 105 -2.92 0.32 4.04
N LEU A 106 -2.92 1.64 4.20
CA LEU A 106 -3.13 2.29 5.49
C LEU A 106 -4.56 2.84 5.56
N PRO A 107 -5.23 2.76 6.72
CA PRO A 107 -6.52 3.38 6.92
C PRO A 107 -6.44 4.91 6.76
N THR A 108 -7.56 5.53 6.42
CA THR A 108 -7.67 7.00 6.37
C THR A 108 -7.47 7.64 7.75
N ALA A 109 -7.79 6.92 8.81
CA ALA A 109 -7.58 7.37 10.18
C ALA A 109 -6.09 7.44 10.50
N TRP A 110 -5.65 8.55 11.11
CA TRP A 110 -4.28 8.72 11.57
C TRP A 110 -4.13 8.08 12.96
N LEU A 111 -3.47 6.94 13.02
CA LEU A 111 -3.34 6.12 14.23
C LEU A 111 -1.93 6.24 14.83
N ALA A 112 -1.77 5.83 16.08
CA ALA A 112 -0.49 5.91 16.80
C ALA A 112 0.65 5.18 16.08
N TRP A 113 0.35 4.11 15.36
CA TRP A 113 1.31 3.32 14.60
C TRP A 113 1.53 3.81 13.14
N THR A 114 0.75 4.79 12.66
CA THR A 114 0.96 5.35 11.30
C THR A 114 2.34 6.00 11.14
N PRO A 115 2.81 6.90 12.03
CA PRO A 115 4.14 7.50 11.88
C PRO A 115 5.31 6.50 11.91
N PRO A 116 5.35 5.48 12.78
CA PRO A 116 6.34 4.41 12.71
C PRO A 116 6.45 3.75 11.33
N ILE A 117 5.32 3.36 10.72
CA ILE A 117 5.31 2.74 9.39
C ILE A 117 5.84 3.69 8.33
N LEU A 118 5.39 4.95 8.35
CA LEU A 118 5.88 5.96 7.41
C LEU A 118 7.39 6.18 7.52
N SER A 119 7.94 6.14 8.74
CA SER A 119 9.36 6.39 9.00
C SER A 119 10.30 5.34 8.38
N VAL A 120 9.82 4.10 8.24
CA VAL A 120 10.59 2.99 7.64
C VAL A 120 10.26 2.76 6.16
N SER A 121 9.31 3.50 5.62
CA SER A 121 8.91 3.40 4.21
C SER A 121 9.95 4.03 3.27
N GLY A 122 10.14 3.43 2.09
CA GLY A 122 10.95 4.03 1.01
C GLY A 122 10.13 4.96 0.11
N LEU A 123 8.82 4.72 0.00
CA LEU A 123 7.89 5.52 -0.79
C LEU A 123 6.55 5.62 -0.07
N VAL A 124 6.03 6.84 0.00
CA VAL A 124 4.67 7.11 0.50
C VAL A 124 3.83 7.67 -0.64
N LEU A 125 2.74 6.99 -0.96
CA LEU A 125 1.75 7.44 -1.94
C LEU A 125 0.56 8.03 -1.19
N VAL A 126 0.37 9.36 -1.28
CA VAL A 126 -0.81 10.02 -0.73
C VAL A 126 -1.85 10.15 -1.84
N VAL A 127 -2.94 9.40 -1.70
CA VAL A 127 -3.96 9.24 -2.75
C VAL A 127 -5.19 10.06 -2.44
N GLY A 128 -5.59 10.92 -3.37
CA GLY A 128 -6.85 11.67 -3.33
C GLY A 128 -7.64 11.53 -4.62
N ILE A 129 -8.90 12.02 -4.60
CA ILE A 129 -9.76 12.06 -5.79
C ILE A 129 -9.76 13.49 -6.37
N ASN A 130 -9.99 13.61 -7.68
CA ASN A 130 -10.02 14.91 -8.37
C ASN A 130 -11.29 15.72 -8.06
N THR A 131 -11.52 16.01 -6.77
CA THR A 131 -12.54 16.95 -6.29
C THR A 131 -11.91 17.94 -5.31
N ILE A 132 -12.41 19.17 -5.26
CA ILE A 132 -11.83 20.21 -4.39
C ILE A 132 -11.79 19.79 -2.90
N PRO A 133 -12.86 19.23 -2.32
CA PRO A 133 -12.80 18.76 -0.93
C PRO A 133 -11.74 17.67 -0.71
N SER A 134 -11.65 16.68 -1.61
CA SER A 134 -10.65 15.63 -1.50
C SER A 134 -9.22 16.15 -1.67
N LEU A 135 -8.99 17.09 -2.60
CA LEU A 135 -7.67 17.69 -2.78
C LEU A 135 -7.21 18.48 -1.55
N ARG A 136 -8.12 19.16 -0.86
CA ARG A 136 -7.82 19.85 0.40
C ARG A 136 -7.43 18.84 1.49
N LEU A 137 -8.22 17.78 1.66
CA LEU A 137 -7.89 16.70 2.61
C LEU A 137 -6.55 16.03 2.26
N THR A 138 -6.29 15.80 0.97
CA THR A 138 -5.01 15.25 0.49
C THR A 138 -3.84 16.17 0.86
N ARG A 139 -3.99 17.49 0.72
CA ARG A 139 -2.98 18.46 1.15
C ARG A 139 -2.74 18.37 2.66
N ASP A 140 -3.80 18.35 3.46
CA ASP A 140 -3.67 18.27 4.92
C ASP A 140 -2.97 16.96 5.33
N THR A 141 -3.27 15.84 4.65
CA THR A 141 -2.57 14.56 4.82
C THR A 141 -1.09 14.66 4.42
N LEU A 142 -0.77 15.33 3.31
CA LEU A 142 0.62 15.56 2.88
C LEU A 142 1.41 16.36 3.93
N GLU A 143 0.80 17.37 4.53
CA GLU A 143 1.41 18.17 5.59
C GLU A 143 1.69 17.28 6.83
N ALA A 144 0.74 16.43 7.23
CA ALA A 144 0.92 15.47 8.31
C ALA A 144 2.03 14.45 8.03
N VAL A 145 2.08 13.89 6.81
CA VAL A 145 3.15 12.95 6.39
C VAL A 145 4.52 13.64 6.46
N ARG A 146 4.64 14.88 5.95
CA ARG A 146 5.89 15.65 5.97
C ARG A 146 6.36 16.01 7.38
N ALA A 147 5.44 16.04 8.34
CA ALA A 147 5.75 16.31 9.75
C ALA A 147 6.35 15.10 10.48
N VAL A 148 6.20 13.89 9.97
CA VAL A 148 6.79 12.67 10.55
C VAL A 148 8.32 12.75 10.54
N LYS A 149 8.94 12.46 11.69
CA LYS A 149 10.41 12.46 11.83
C LYS A 149 10.88 11.18 12.54
N PRO A 150 11.93 10.54 12.03
CA PRO A 150 12.58 10.77 10.75
C PRO A 150 11.71 10.27 9.58
N LEU A 151 11.68 10.99 8.46
CA LEU A 151 11.04 10.53 7.23
C LEU A 151 12.09 10.53 6.11
N ARG A 152 12.40 9.34 5.59
CA ARG A 152 13.33 9.16 4.47
C ARG A 152 12.62 8.83 3.16
N ALA A 153 11.32 8.57 3.24
CA ALA A 153 10.50 8.20 2.10
C ALA A 153 10.44 9.29 1.04
N GLN A 154 10.47 8.91 -0.22
CA GLN A 154 9.96 9.75 -1.29
C GLN A 154 8.44 9.88 -1.11
N ILE A 155 7.91 11.10 -1.16
CA ILE A 155 6.48 11.34 -1.11
C ILE A 155 6.00 11.63 -2.52
N VAL A 156 4.95 10.93 -2.95
CA VAL A 156 4.32 11.15 -4.26
C VAL A 156 2.81 11.32 -4.06
N THR A 157 2.28 12.42 -4.57
CA THR A 157 0.84 12.66 -4.57
C THR A 157 0.20 11.99 -5.77
N VAL A 158 -0.87 11.23 -5.53
CA VAL A 158 -1.65 10.56 -6.58
C VAL A 158 -3.06 11.14 -6.60
N VAL A 159 -3.45 11.72 -7.73
CA VAL A 159 -4.82 12.19 -7.95
C VAL A 159 -5.54 11.20 -8.84
N ASN A 160 -6.49 10.49 -8.24
CA ASN A 160 -7.31 9.47 -8.90
C ASN A 160 -8.60 10.07 -9.47
N ARG A 161 -9.26 9.32 -10.33
CA ARG A 161 -10.52 9.67 -11.00
C ARG A 161 -10.44 11.01 -11.76
N CYS A 162 -9.35 11.17 -12.52
CA CYS A 162 -9.17 12.35 -13.35
C CYS A 162 -9.95 12.21 -14.65
N GLU A 163 -10.99 13.03 -14.82
CA GLU A 163 -11.75 13.08 -16.06
C GLU A 163 -10.88 13.57 -17.23
N THR A 164 -11.04 12.94 -18.39
CA THR A 164 -10.30 13.27 -19.62
C THR A 164 -11.06 14.29 -20.51
N ARG A 165 -12.21 14.76 -20.08
CA ARG A 165 -13.03 15.67 -20.89
C ARG A 165 -12.37 17.04 -21.08
N LEU A 166 -12.24 17.47 -22.32
CA LEU A 166 -11.67 18.76 -22.72
C LEU A 166 -12.49 19.98 -22.27
N LEU A 167 -13.78 19.79 -21.89
CA LEU A 167 -14.70 20.83 -21.50
C LEU A 167 -15.38 20.41 -20.19
N GLY A 168 -14.98 21.04 -19.07
CA GLY A 168 -15.69 20.95 -17.80
C GLY A 168 -15.14 20.00 -16.74
N GLY A 169 -13.89 19.54 -16.82
CA GLY A 169 -13.25 18.74 -15.76
C GLY A 169 -13.10 19.54 -14.46
N ILE A 170 -13.36 18.88 -13.32
CA ILE A 170 -13.56 19.50 -12.00
C ILE A 170 -12.36 20.32 -11.51
N ALA A 171 -11.13 19.93 -11.84
CA ALA A 171 -9.96 20.78 -11.59
C ALA A 171 -8.92 20.60 -12.71
N ARG A 172 -8.55 21.71 -13.34
CA ARG A 172 -7.43 21.72 -14.27
C ARG A 172 -6.15 21.40 -13.51
N ARG A 173 -5.16 20.75 -14.17
CA ARG A 173 -3.88 20.36 -13.53
C ARG A 173 -3.18 21.50 -12.77
N GLN A 174 -3.31 22.75 -13.27
CA GLN A 174 -2.79 23.93 -12.57
C GLN A 174 -3.49 24.19 -11.24
N HIS A 175 -4.83 24.05 -11.18
CA HIS A 175 -5.59 24.17 -9.94
C HIS A 175 -5.26 23.05 -8.96
N VAL A 176 -5.09 21.81 -9.44
CA VAL A 176 -4.67 20.67 -8.58
C VAL A 176 -3.34 20.97 -7.91
N LYS A 177 -2.31 21.36 -8.69
CA LYS A 177 -1.00 21.71 -8.16
C LYS A 177 -1.05 22.89 -7.18
N SER A 178 -1.84 23.91 -7.49
CA SER A 178 -2.03 25.08 -6.62
C SER A 178 -2.68 24.70 -5.27
N ILE A 179 -3.69 23.82 -5.27
CA ILE A 179 -4.36 23.35 -4.04
C ILE A 179 -3.43 22.47 -3.22
N LEU A 180 -2.76 21.51 -3.87
CA LEU A 180 -1.87 20.55 -3.20
C LEU A 180 -0.54 21.17 -2.77
N ARG A 181 -0.14 22.30 -3.35
CA ARG A 181 1.19 22.91 -3.18
C ARG A 181 2.31 21.88 -3.43
N ASP A 182 2.11 21.05 -4.46
CA ASP A 182 2.99 19.95 -4.81
C ASP A 182 3.24 19.91 -6.32
N GLU A 183 4.50 19.72 -6.71
CA GLU A 183 4.92 19.60 -8.10
C GLU A 183 4.92 18.15 -8.59
N GLN A 184 5.11 17.19 -7.68
CA GLN A 184 5.19 15.76 -7.99
C GLN A 184 3.82 15.08 -7.87
N VAL A 185 2.97 15.30 -8.86
CA VAL A 185 1.62 14.73 -8.89
C VAL A 185 1.49 13.72 -10.02
N VAL A 186 1.10 12.50 -9.68
CA VAL A 186 0.71 11.45 -10.62
C VAL A 186 -0.80 11.45 -10.78
N TYR A 187 -1.28 11.44 -12.03
CA TYR A 187 -2.70 11.47 -12.35
C TYR A 187 -3.16 10.11 -12.86
N ILE A 188 -4.20 9.56 -12.24
CA ILE A 188 -4.88 8.34 -12.68
C ILE A 188 -6.21 8.74 -13.33
N ARG A 189 -6.38 8.43 -14.59
CA ARG A 189 -7.60 8.75 -15.34
C ARG A 189 -8.77 7.94 -14.82
N GLU A 190 -9.93 8.54 -14.88
CA GLU A 190 -11.17 7.86 -14.58
C GLU A 190 -11.49 6.85 -15.68
N ASP A 191 -11.76 5.62 -15.25
CA ASP A 191 -12.31 4.54 -16.06
C ASP A 191 -13.26 3.72 -15.17
N SER A 192 -14.42 4.33 -14.90
CA SER A 192 -15.42 3.76 -13.98
C SER A 192 -15.97 2.42 -14.46
N HIS A 193 -16.00 2.19 -15.79
CA HIS A 193 -16.43 0.91 -16.34
C HIS A 193 -15.41 -0.19 -16.02
N ALA A 194 -14.16 0.01 -16.41
CA ALA A 194 -13.10 -0.97 -16.16
C ALA A 194 -12.89 -1.22 -14.66
N ALA A 195 -12.96 -0.17 -13.82
CA ALA A 195 -12.84 -0.31 -12.37
C ALA A 195 -13.97 -1.14 -11.79
N ARG A 196 -15.23 -0.91 -12.23
CA ARG A 196 -16.40 -1.66 -11.75
C ARG A 196 -16.35 -3.13 -12.19
N GLU A 197 -15.99 -3.39 -13.44
CA GLU A 197 -15.81 -4.76 -13.94
C GLU A 197 -14.74 -5.50 -13.16
N SER A 198 -13.58 -4.85 -12.92
CA SER A 198 -12.49 -5.39 -12.13
C SER A 198 -12.95 -5.81 -10.74
N VAL A 199 -13.64 -4.91 -10.03
CA VAL A 199 -14.13 -5.15 -8.67
C VAL A 199 -15.17 -6.29 -8.65
N ASN A 200 -16.15 -6.26 -9.56
CA ASN A 200 -17.22 -7.26 -9.59
C ASN A 200 -16.74 -8.65 -9.99
N ALA A 201 -15.67 -8.71 -10.78
CA ALA A 201 -15.08 -9.97 -11.21
C ALA A 201 -13.99 -10.49 -10.26
N GLY A 202 -13.57 -9.70 -9.25
CA GLY A 202 -12.41 -10.03 -8.42
C GLY A 202 -11.11 -10.12 -9.21
N VAL A 203 -11.06 -9.52 -10.41
CA VAL A 203 -9.89 -9.56 -11.30
C VAL A 203 -9.31 -8.16 -11.43
N PRO A 204 -8.08 -7.92 -10.97
CA PRO A 204 -7.42 -6.63 -11.10
C PRO A 204 -7.43 -6.10 -12.54
N ALA A 205 -7.69 -4.81 -12.71
CA ALA A 205 -7.73 -4.15 -14.01
C ALA A 205 -6.41 -4.33 -14.78
N SER A 206 -5.31 -4.52 -14.07
CA SER A 206 -3.99 -4.85 -14.65
C SER A 206 -3.94 -6.19 -15.36
N LEU A 207 -4.80 -7.14 -14.97
CA LEU A 207 -4.89 -8.49 -15.55
C LEU A 207 -6.04 -8.59 -16.54
N SER A 208 -7.04 -7.71 -16.46
CA SER A 208 -8.18 -7.72 -17.37
C SER A 208 -7.79 -7.26 -18.77
N GLY A 209 -8.55 -7.69 -19.78
CA GLY A 209 -8.42 -7.23 -21.17
C GLY A 209 -8.91 -5.78 -21.38
N HIS A 210 -9.60 -5.22 -20.40
CA HIS A 210 -10.19 -3.88 -20.40
C HIS A 210 -9.35 -2.89 -19.60
N GLY A 211 -9.63 -1.60 -19.68
CA GLY A 211 -8.97 -0.59 -18.84
C GLY A 211 -7.55 -0.20 -19.25
N ASN A 212 -7.25 -0.20 -20.55
CA ASN A 212 -5.91 0.16 -21.06
C ASN A 212 -5.37 1.51 -20.53
N LYS A 213 -6.26 2.49 -20.26
CA LYS A 213 -5.87 3.80 -19.72
C LYS A 213 -5.47 3.67 -18.26
N LEU A 214 -6.30 3.02 -17.45
CA LEU A 214 -6.05 2.76 -16.04
C LEU A 214 -4.77 1.96 -15.86
N LYS A 215 -4.61 0.86 -16.60
CA LYS A 215 -3.40 0.02 -16.60
C LYS A 215 -2.12 0.82 -16.91
N LYS A 216 -2.17 1.73 -17.89
CA LYS A 216 -1.01 2.59 -18.24
C LYS A 216 -0.68 3.58 -17.15
N ASP A 217 -1.69 4.18 -16.51
CA ASP A 217 -1.47 5.19 -15.46
C ASP A 217 -0.92 4.50 -14.19
N ILE A 218 -1.46 3.33 -13.83
CA ILE A 218 -0.94 2.53 -12.71
C ILE A 218 0.49 2.06 -12.97
N ALA A 219 0.84 1.72 -14.23
CA ALA A 219 2.22 1.37 -14.59
C ALA A 219 3.23 2.51 -14.29
N GLN A 220 2.80 3.75 -14.24
CA GLN A 220 3.65 4.86 -13.78
C GLN A 220 3.97 4.73 -12.29
N LEU A 221 2.99 4.42 -11.45
CA LEU A 221 3.19 4.16 -10.02
C LEU A 221 4.06 2.92 -9.79
N THR A 222 3.78 1.84 -10.53
CA THR A 222 4.57 0.60 -10.44
C THR A 222 6.04 0.84 -10.75
N ARG A 223 6.36 1.70 -11.73
CA ARG A 223 7.75 2.08 -12.03
C ARG A 223 8.42 2.84 -10.89
N LEU A 224 7.70 3.70 -10.18
CA LEU A 224 8.24 4.40 -9.00
C LEU A 224 8.57 3.40 -7.89
N VAL A 225 7.67 2.44 -7.63
CA VAL A 225 7.93 1.36 -6.66
C VAL A 225 9.11 0.50 -7.09
N ALA A 226 9.15 0.08 -8.37
CA ALA A 226 10.22 -0.77 -8.90
C ALA A 226 11.61 -0.10 -8.90
N ALA A 227 11.66 1.23 -8.90
CA ALA A 227 12.89 2.01 -8.84
C ALA A 227 13.47 2.11 -7.42
N LEU A 228 12.71 1.74 -6.38
CA LEU A 228 13.21 1.71 -5.02
C LEU A 228 14.27 0.61 -4.91
N GLN A 229 15.40 0.97 -4.32
CA GLN A 229 16.41 -0.02 -3.99
C GLN A 229 15.97 -0.75 -2.71
N PRO A 230 16.08 -2.09 -2.65
CA PRO A 230 15.84 -2.80 -1.41
C PRO A 230 16.79 -2.26 -0.35
N VAL A 231 16.24 -1.87 0.80
CA VAL A 231 17.04 -1.51 1.96
C VAL A 231 17.69 -2.81 2.44
N ARG A 232 18.94 -3.07 2.04
CA ARG A 232 19.74 -4.12 2.67
C ARG A 232 19.91 -3.72 4.12
N ARG A 233 19.21 -4.39 5.02
CA ARG A 233 19.60 -4.38 6.43
C ARG A 233 20.97 -5.04 6.46
N GLU A 234 21.99 -4.26 6.82
CA GLU A 234 23.25 -4.87 7.27
C GLU A 234 22.88 -5.81 8.40
N SER A 235 23.11 -7.11 8.18
CA SER A 235 22.97 -8.12 9.22
C SER A 235 23.87 -7.67 10.36
N SER A 236 23.29 -7.10 11.42
CA SER A 236 23.97 -6.94 12.70
C SER A 236 24.19 -8.34 13.24
N VAL A 237 25.29 -8.95 12.82
CA VAL A 237 25.88 -10.08 13.54
C VAL A 237 26.32 -9.50 14.87
N ALA A 238 25.41 -9.54 15.84
CA ALA A 238 25.72 -9.27 17.23
C ALA A 238 26.77 -10.31 17.64
N ALA A 239 28.01 -9.86 17.83
CA ALA A 239 29.05 -10.63 18.43
C ALA A 239 28.53 -11.19 19.75
N ARG A 240 28.40 -12.52 19.83
CA ARG A 240 28.20 -13.22 21.11
C ARG A 240 29.43 -12.90 21.96
N PRO A 241 29.30 -12.40 23.19
CA PRO A 241 30.41 -12.35 24.09
C PRO A 241 30.84 -13.79 24.37
N GLN A 242 32.07 -14.10 24.04
CA GLN A 242 32.72 -15.34 24.51
C GLN A 242 32.81 -15.20 26.03
N ALA A 243 32.08 -16.08 26.72
CA ALA A 243 32.29 -16.30 28.16
C ALA A 243 33.67 -16.93 28.37
N ALA A 244 34.50 -16.21 29.11
CA ALA A 244 35.70 -16.76 29.74
C ALA A 244 35.34 -17.33 31.09
#